data_cdc3ed09e7805412f369ddae376366bc
#
_entry.id   cdc3ed09e7805412f369ddae376366bc
#
_cell.length_a   1.000
_cell.length_b   1.000
_cell.length_c   1.000
_cell.angle_alpha   90.00
_cell.angle_beta   90.00
_cell.angle_gamma   90.00
#
_symmetry.space_group_name_H-M   'P 1'
#
loop_
_entity.id
_entity.type
_entity.pdbx_description
1 polymer ?
#
loop_
_entity_poly.entity_id
_entity_poly.type
_entity_poly.pdbx_seq_one_letter_code
_entity_poly.pdbx_strand_id
1 'polypeptide(L)'
;MTEFDQDPGAEEGVRVTDKRRIDPETGEVRPEAAAAAAPPPPPGDEPVGSLSESAKVEELTADLQRVTAEYANYRKRVDRDRQSVNDLAAAAVVNELLPILDDLGRAREHGEYEGALKSVGDQLEATTKKLGLEVFGAEGDPFDPTIHEAMTHSEGEGLEAPQVSMVFRIGYLFRGRVLRPARVGVEG
;
A
#
# COMPACT_ATOMS: atom_id res chain seq x y z
N MET A 1 -46.69 -50.82 -31.72
CA MET A 1 -47.83 -50.72 -30.83
C MET A 1 -47.35 -50.88 -29.44
N THR A 2 -46.93 -49.78 -28.82
CA THR A 2 -46.84 -49.55 -27.39
C THR A 2 -46.52 -48.07 -27.20
N GLU A 3 -47.52 -47.33 -26.76
CA GLU A 3 -47.49 -45.95 -26.37
C GLU A 3 -46.60 -45.81 -25.13
N PHE A 4 -45.63 -44.90 -25.20
CA PHE A 4 -44.95 -44.40 -24.01
C PHE A 4 -45.62 -43.11 -23.56
N ASP A 5 -46.32 -43.25 -22.46
CA ASP A 5 -46.92 -42.22 -21.66
C ASP A 5 -45.82 -41.26 -21.18
N GLN A 6 -45.87 -40.01 -21.60
CA GLN A 6 -44.98 -38.94 -21.12
C GLN A 6 -45.65 -38.24 -19.94
N ASP A 7 -45.18 -38.54 -18.75
CA ASP A 7 -45.47 -37.76 -17.54
C ASP A 7 -44.78 -36.37 -17.63
N PRO A 8 -45.50 -35.22 -17.62
CA PRO A 8 -44.90 -33.91 -17.57
C PRO A 8 -44.52 -33.61 -16.12
N GLY A 9 -43.25 -33.83 -15.80
CA GLY A 9 -42.62 -33.39 -14.54
C GLY A 9 -42.88 -31.93 -14.25
N ALA A 10 -43.55 -31.68 -13.17
CA ALA A 10 -43.81 -30.36 -12.61
C ALA A 10 -42.47 -29.65 -12.31
N GLU A 11 -42.19 -28.59 -13.06
CA GLU A 11 -41.17 -27.62 -12.70
C GLU A 11 -41.63 -26.90 -11.40
N GLU A 12 -41.00 -27.24 -10.28
CA GLU A 12 -41.07 -26.43 -9.05
C GLU A 12 -40.38 -25.09 -9.29
N GLY A 13 -41.09 -24.16 -9.91
CA GLY A 13 -40.68 -22.77 -10.02
C GLY A 13 -40.58 -22.14 -8.64
N VAL A 14 -39.44 -21.56 -8.35
CA VAL A 14 -39.22 -20.76 -7.14
C VAL A 14 -40.26 -19.66 -7.08
N ARG A 15 -41.25 -19.77 -6.14
CA ARG A 15 -42.24 -18.73 -5.88
C ARG A 15 -41.56 -17.57 -5.16
N VAL A 16 -41.19 -16.54 -5.90
CA VAL A 16 -40.74 -15.26 -5.33
C VAL A 16 -41.94 -14.45 -4.92
N THR A 17 -42.20 -14.33 -3.62
CA THR A 17 -43.29 -13.47 -3.10
C THR A 17 -42.68 -12.07 -2.89
N ASP A 18 -43.06 -11.12 -3.75
CA ASP A 18 -42.66 -9.73 -3.61
C ASP A 18 -43.45 -9.06 -2.46
N LYS A 19 -42.79 -8.74 -1.37
CA LYS A 19 -43.37 -8.10 -0.16
C LYS A 19 -43.28 -6.57 -0.20
N ARG A 20 -43.00 -5.95 -1.34
CA ARG A 20 -42.95 -4.49 -1.46
C ARG A 20 -44.37 -3.90 -1.34
N ARG A 21 -44.50 -2.87 -0.52
CA ARG A 21 -45.73 -2.14 -0.29
C ARG A 21 -46.14 -1.24 -1.46
N ILE A 22 -45.21 -0.88 -2.31
CA ILE A 22 -45.40 0.03 -3.43
C ILE A 22 -45.10 -0.74 -4.71
N ASP A 23 -45.98 -0.63 -5.71
CA ASP A 23 -45.77 -1.20 -7.02
C ASP A 23 -44.64 -0.45 -7.75
N PRO A 24 -43.60 -1.13 -8.22
CA PRO A 24 -42.45 -0.47 -8.85
C PRO A 24 -42.76 0.15 -10.23
N GLU A 25 -43.85 -0.22 -10.88
CA GLU A 25 -44.22 0.30 -12.20
C GLU A 25 -45.21 1.47 -12.12
N THR A 26 -46.17 1.42 -11.17
CA THR A 26 -47.22 2.45 -11.06
C THR A 26 -46.99 3.43 -9.91
N GLY A 27 -46.11 3.11 -8.94
CA GLY A 27 -45.86 3.94 -7.76
C GLY A 27 -47.02 3.98 -6.74
N GLU A 28 -48.08 3.19 -6.95
CA GLU A 28 -49.22 3.15 -6.06
C GLU A 28 -49.11 2.06 -4.98
N VAL A 29 -49.79 2.29 -3.84
CA VAL A 29 -49.83 1.33 -2.73
C VAL A 29 -50.73 0.16 -3.11
N ARG A 30 -50.23 -1.06 -3.13
CA ARG A 30 -51.05 -2.26 -3.44
C ARG A 30 -52.20 -2.41 -2.47
N PRO A 31 -53.41 -2.68 -2.95
CA PRO A 31 -54.63 -2.78 -2.12
C PRO A 31 -54.58 -3.87 -1.05
N GLU A 32 -53.77 -4.92 -1.22
CA GLU A 32 -53.55 -5.95 -0.20
C GLU A 32 -52.82 -5.42 1.03
N ALA A 33 -51.99 -4.37 0.90
CA ALA A 33 -51.31 -3.73 2.02
C ALA A 33 -52.23 -2.79 2.82
N ALA A 34 -53.34 -2.34 2.22
CA ALA A 34 -54.39 -1.52 2.85
C ALA A 34 -55.37 -2.36 3.67
N ALA A 35 -55.57 -3.64 3.31
CA ALA A 35 -56.47 -4.54 4.02
C ALA A 35 -55.89 -5.14 5.32
N ALA A 36 -54.58 -4.98 5.56
CA ALA A 36 -53.89 -5.46 6.78
C ALA A 36 -53.89 -4.43 7.92
N ALA A 37 -54.69 -3.35 7.84
CA ALA A 37 -54.94 -2.47 8.99
C ALA A 37 -55.95 -3.12 9.92
N ALA A 38 -55.51 -4.03 10.76
CA ALA A 38 -56.29 -4.58 11.86
C ALA A 38 -56.65 -3.45 12.86
N PRO A 39 -57.84 -3.54 13.53
CA PRO A 39 -58.23 -2.57 14.55
C PRO A 39 -57.19 -2.50 15.68
N PRO A 40 -57.05 -1.34 16.36
CA PRO A 40 -56.05 -1.17 17.40
C PRO A 40 -56.30 -2.15 18.55
N PRO A 41 -55.21 -2.79 19.07
CA PRO A 41 -55.34 -3.65 20.23
C PRO A 41 -55.78 -2.84 21.47
N PRO A 42 -56.45 -3.49 22.45
CA PRO A 42 -56.87 -2.82 23.67
C PRO A 42 -55.66 -2.27 24.47
N PRO A 43 -55.84 -1.16 25.19
CA PRO A 43 -54.75 -0.57 25.97
C PRO A 43 -54.44 -1.45 27.19
N GLY A 44 -53.32 -2.07 27.20
CA GLY A 44 -52.87 -2.86 28.35
C GLY A 44 -51.94 -4.00 28.01
N ASP A 45 -50.73 -3.68 27.46
CA ASP A 45 -49.55 -4.47 27.67
C ASP A 45 -48.38 -3.58 27.25
N GLU A 46 -47.64 -3.12 28.23
CA GLU A 46 -46.37 -2.40 27.95
C GLU A 46 -45.45 -3.32 27.14
N PRO A 47 -44.79 -2.82 26.07
CA PRO A 47 -43.99 -3.68 25.21
C PRO A 47 -42.68 -4.02 25.91
N VAL A 48 -42.65 -5.14 26.57
CA VAL A 48 -41.43 -5.78 27.11
C VAL A 48 -40.40 -6.05 25.97
N GLY A 49 -40.81 -5.89 24.71
CA GLY A 49 -40.00 -6.02 23.50
C GLY A 49 -39.11 -4.80 23.17
N SER A 50 -39.51 -3.59 23.56
CA SER A 50 -38.85 -2.36 23.10
C SER A 50 -37.48 -2.15 23.72
N LEU A 51 -37.24 -2.53 24.97
CA LEU A 51 -35.95 -2.46 25.62
C LEU A 51 -34.93 -3.46 25.04
N SER A 52 -35.42 -4.62 24.63
CA SER A 52 -34.58 -5.64 23.96
C SER A 52 -34.21 -5.22 22.53
N GLU A 53 -35.10 -4.52 21.83
CA GLU A 53 -34.84 -4.04 20.47
C GLU A 53 -33.91 -2.82 20.47
N SER A 54 -34.06 -1.90 21.41
CA SER A 54 -33.15 -0.76 21.54
C SER A 54 -31.73 -1.20 21.91
N ALA A 55 -31.57 -2.17 22.82
CA ALA A 55 -30.27 -2.73 23.17
C ALA A 55 -29.59 -3.41 21.97
N LYS A 56 -30.34 -4.14 21.16
CA LYS A 56 -29.83 -4.73 19.90
C LYS A 56 -29.41 -3.68 18.87
N VAL A 57 -30.17 -2.58 18.76
CA VAL A 57 -29.81 -1.47 17.87
C VAL A 57 -28.52 -0.79 18.33
N GLU A 58 -28.34 -0.60 19.63
CA GLU A 58 -27.11 -0.04 20.19
C GLU A 58 -25.92 -0.96 19.93
N GLU A 59 -26.06 -2.26 20.17
CA GLU A 59 -25.03 -3.27 19.90
C GLU A 59 -24.64 -3.29 18.42
N LEU A 60 -25.62 -3.37 17.51
CA LEU A 60 -25.37 -3.34 16.07
C LEU A 60 -24.75 -2.02 15.62
N THR A 61 -25.13 -0.90 16.23
CA THR A 61 -24.52 0.41 15.94
C THR A 61 -23.06 0.44 16.37
N ALA A 62 -22.76 -0.07 17.57
CA ALA A 62 -21.40 -0.18 18.06
C ALA A 62 -20.54 -1.11 17.19
N ASP A 63 -21.09 -2.24 16.76
CA ASP A 63 -20.43 -3.17 15.85
C ASP A 63 -20.17 -2.52 14.47
N LEU A 64 -21.13 -1.81 13.91
CA LEU A 64 -20.94 -1.08 12.66
C LEU A 64 -19.86 0.01 12.79
N GLN A 65 -19.84 0.74 13.89
CA GLN A 65 -18.79 1.73 14.15
C GLN A 65 -17.41 1.08 14.25
N ARG A 66 -17.30 -0.04 14.96
CA ARG A 66 -16.07 -0.82 15.07
C ARG A 66 -15.59 -1.31 13.71
N VAL A 67 -16.45 -1.98 12.94
CA VAL A 67 -16.12 -2.49 11.60
C VAL A 67 -15.72 -1.35 10.66
N THR A 68 -16.41 -0.22 10.73
CA THR A 68 -16.09 0.96 9.92
C THR A 68 -14.70 1.50 10.25
N ALA A 69 -14.37 1.56 11.54
CA ALA A 69 -13.04 2.00 12.01
C ALA A 69 -11.93 1.01 11.58
N GLU A 70 -12.18 -0.29 11.73
CA GLU A 70 -11.26 -1.35 11.28
C GLU A 70 -11.04 -1.29 9.77
N TYR A 71 -12.10 -1.10 9.00
CA TYR A 71 -12.01 -0.95 7.54
C TYR A 71 -11.24 0.30 7.12
N ALA A 72 -11.45 1.43 7.81
CA ALA A 72 -10.68 2.65 7.55
C ALA A 72 -9.17 2.45 7.83
N ASN A 73 -8.83 1.76 8.92
CA ASN A 73 -7.45 1.41 9.25
C ASN A 73 -6.86 0.42 8.24
N TYR A 74 -7.64 -0.56 7.81
CA TYR A 74 -7.25 -1.50 6.76
C TYR A 74 -6.94 -0.78 5.45
N ARG A 75 -7.81 0.13 4.99
CA ARG A 75 -7.56 0.94 3.78
C ARG A 75 -6.26 1.71 3.86
N LYS A 76 -6.02 2.43 4.98
CA LYS A 76 -4.77 3.18 5.20
C LYS A 76 -3.53 2.27 5.15
N ARG A 77 -3.64 1.03 5.66
CA ARG A 77 -2.55 0.06 5.60
C ARG A 77 -2.31 -0.40 4.17
N VAL A 78 -3.38 -0.80 3.47
CA VAL A 78 -3.29 -1.26 2.07
C VAL A 78 -2.69 -0.17 1.17
N ASP A 79 -3.08 1.09 1.33
CA ASP A 79 -2.54 2.19 0.53
C ASP A 79 -1.03 2.39 0.80
N ARG A 80 -0.59 2.30 2.07
CA ARG A 80 0.83 2.32 2.43
C ARG A 80 1.60 1.13 1.85
N ASP A 81 1.03 -0.06 1.94
CA ASP A 81 1.65 -1.28 1.43
C ASP A 81 1.81 -1.20 -0.10
N ARG A 82 0.79 -0.70 -0.82
CA ARG A 82 0.88 -0.46 -2.27
C ARG A 82 1.98 0.52 -2.63
N GLN A 83 2.08 1.62 -1.88
CA GLN A 83 3.14 2.59 -2.11
C GLN A 83 4.52 1.99 -1.85
N SER A 84 4.67 1.24 -0.76
CA SER A 84 5.90 0.52 -0.44
C SER A 84 6.29 -0.48 -1.52
N VAL A 85 5.34 -1.24 -2.08
CA VAL A 85 5.60 -2.17 -3.19
C VAL A 85 6.06 -1.43 -4.45
N ASN A 86 5.44 -0.30 -4.78
CA ASN A 86 5.85 0.52 -5.93
C ASN A 86 7.26 1.09 -5.73
N ASP A 87 7.58 1.57 -4.52
CA ASP A 87 8.91 2.09 -4.21
C ASP A 87 9.97 0.98 -4.23
N LEU A 88 9.64 -0.22 -3.77
CA LEU A 88 10.50 -1.40 -3.87
C LEU A 88 10.77 -1.81 -5.33
N ALA A 89 9.73 -1.82 -6.17
CA ALA A 89 9.87 -2.15 -7.58
C ALA A 89 10.75 -1.11 -8.30
N ALA A 90 10.55 0.18 -8.02
CA ALA A 90 11.40 1.25 -8.56
C ALA A 90 12.84 1.14 -8.06
N ALA A 91 13.04 0.85 -6.76
CA ALA A 91 14.35 0.62 -6.16
C ALA A 91 15.09 -0.55 -6.82
N ALA A 92 14.39 -1.64 -7.13
CA ALA A 92 14.98 -2.78 -7.82
C ALA A 92 15.51 -2.40 -9.22
N VAL A 93 14.73 -1.63 -10.00
CA VAL A 93 15.17 -1.15 -11.31
C VAL A 93 16.38 -0.22 -11.18
N VAL A 94 16.35 0.72 -10.23
CA VAL A 94 17.47 1.64 -10.00
C VAL A 94 18.72 0.88 -9.57
N ASN A 95 18.58 -0.17 -8.76
CA ASN A 95 19.69 -1.00 -8.33
C ASN A 95 20.44 -1.68 -9.50
N GLU A 96 19.69 -2.09 -10.54
CA GLU A 96 20.29 -2.65 -11.77
C GLU A 96 21.04 -1.58 -12.61
N LEU A 97 20.80 -0.30 -12.39
CA LEU A 97 21.50 0.80 -13.04
C LEU A 97 22.80 1.20 -12.30
N LEU A 98 22.98 0.81 -11.03
CA LEU A 98 24.15 1.20 -10.24
C LEU A 98 25.49 0.79 -10.86
N PRO A 99 25.65 -0.39 -11.49
CA PRO A 99 26.89 -0.72 -12.19
C PRO A 99 27.25 0.27 -13.31
N ILE A 100 26.24 0.75 -14.04
CA ILE A 100 26.46 1.74 -15.11
C ILE A 100 26.93 3.08 -14.53
N LEU A 101 26.33 3.51 -13.40
CA LEU A 101 26.79 4.71 -12.70
C LEU A 101 28.20 4.55 -12.13
N ASP A 102 28.56 3.36 -11.64
CA ASP A 102 29.93 3.05 -11.20
C ASP A 102 30.93 3.11 -12.38
N ASP A 103 30.56 2.59 -13.54
CA ASP A 103 31.41 2.63 -14.75
C ASP A 103 31.59 4.06 -15.25
N LEU A 104 30.55 4.91 -15.18
CA LEU A 104 30.68 6.35 -15.49
C LEU A 104 31.62 7.06 -14.50
N GLY A 105 31.54 6.70 -13.20
CA GLY A 105 32.48 7.19 -12.19
C GLY A 105 33.91 6.82 -12.53
N ARG A 106 34.15 5.55 -12.86
CA ARG A 106 35.47 5.05 -13.28
C ARG A 106 36.00 5.74 -14.54
N ALA A 107 35.16 5.92 -15.55
CA ALA A 107 35.53 6.64 -16.76
C ALA A 107 35.93 8.10 -16.46
N ARG A 108 35.29 8.72 -15.45
CA ARG A 108 35.63 10.07 -14.98
C ARG A 108 37.02 10.10 -14.33
N GLU A 109 37.34 9.11 -13.49
CA GLU A 109 38.66 8.97 -12.83
C GLU A 109 39.78 8.74 -13.84
N HIS A 110 39.52 7.99 -14.91
CA HIS A 110 40.50 7.72 -15.96
C HIS A 110 40.57 8.82 -17.04
N GLY A 111 39.80 9.89 -16.94
CA GLY A 111 39.80 10.96 -17.92
C GLY A 111 39.12 10.60 -19.26
N GLU A 112 38.35 9.52 -19.30
CA GLU A 112 37.65 9.05 -20.47
C GLU A 112 36.19 9.60 -20.56
N TYR A 113 35.79 10.43 -19.58
CA TYR A 113 34.43 10.99 -19.47
C TYR A 113 34.31 12.26 -20.31
N GLU A 114 34.31 12.09 -21.64
CA GLU A 114 34.26 13.21 -22.59
C GLU A 114 33.22 12.99 -23.71
N GLY A 115 32.94 14.05 -24.45
CA GLY A 115 32.11 14.01 -25.66
C GLY A 115 30.70 13.45 -25.44
N ALA A 116 30.32 12.47 -26.23
CA ALA A 116 29.01 11.85 -26.16
C ALA A 116 28.78 11.08 -24.85
N LEU A 117 29.82 10.41 -24.32
CA LEU A 117 29.74 9.68 -23.05
C LEU A 117 29.38 10.62 -21.89
N LYS A 118 30.02 11.79 -21.87
CA LYS A 118 29.71 12.82 -20.86
C LYS A 118 28.26 13.28 -20.95
N SER A 119 27.78 13.58 -22.15
CA SER A 119 26.39 14.07 -22.34
C SER A 119 25.37 13.03 -21.87
N VAL A 120 25.57 11.75 -22.19
CA VAL A 120 24.66 10.67 -21.79
C VAL A 120 24.77 10.40 -20.28
N GLY A 121 25.99 10.40 -19.73
CA GLY A 121 26.22 10.17 -18.31
C GLY A 121 25.60 11.28 -17.44
N ASP A 122 25.84 12.55 -17.78
CA ASP A 122 25.24 13.69 -17.08
C ASP A 122 23.71 13.64 -17.11
N GLN A 123 23.12 13.22 -18.24
CA GLN A 123 21.68 13.06 -18.38
C GLN A 123 21.15 11.88 -17.52
N LEU A 124 21.89 10.78 -17.46
CA LEU A 124 21.51 9.62 -16.63
C LEU A 124 21.57 9.99 -15.13
N GLU A 125 22.65 10.62 -14.69
CA GLU A 125 22.80 11.10 -13.30
C GLU A 125 21.69 12.11 -12.94
N ALA A 126 21.39 13.06 -13.82
CA ALA A 126 20.32 14.02 -13.58
C ALA A 126 18.94 13.35 -13.52
N THR A 127 18.72 12.32 -14.33
CA THR A 127 17.45 11.58 -14.36
C THR A 127 17.29 10.74 -13.10
N THR A 128 18.32 9.99 -12.69
CA THR A 128 18.28 9.16 -11.49
C THR A 128 18.14 10.02 -10.22
N LYS A 129 18.79 11.19 -10.19
CA LYS A 129 18.60 12.16 -9.11
C LYS A 129 17.18 12.69 -9.03
N LYS A 130 16.54 13.00 -10.16
CA LYS A 130 15.11 13.41 -10.21
C LYS A 130 14.18 12.31 -9.72
N LEU A 131 14.53 11.04 -9.92
CA LEU A 131 13.76 9.90 -9.41
C LEU A 131 13.91 9.70 -7.89
N GLY A 132 14.89 10.38 -7.27
CA GLY A 132 15.16 10.31 -5.83
C GLY A 132 16.35 9.42 -5.47
N LEU A 133 17.30 9.22 -6.40
CA LEU A 133 18.59 8.60 -6.11
C LEU A 133 19.54 9.65 -5.55
N GLU A 134 20.14 9.36 -4.40
CA GLU A 134 21.12 10.21 -3.71
C GLU A 134 22.41 9.43 -3.52
N VAL A 135 23.53 10.12 -3.71
CA VAL A 135 24.87 9.58 -3.53
C VAL A 135 25.37 9.99 -2.16
N PHE A 136 26.06 9.10 -1.45
CA PHE A 136 26.68 9.38 -0.16
C PHE A 136 28.00 8.64 0.02
N GLY A 137 28.72 9.00 1.07
CA GLY A 137 30.03 8.43 1.40
C GLY A 137 31.15 9.20 0.71
N ALA A 138 31.23 10.51 0.93
CA ALA A 138 32.38 11.32 0.54
C ALA A 138 33.47 11.28 1.61
N GLU A 139 34.71 11.57 1.22
CA GLU A 139 35.81 11.74 2.17
C GLU A 139 35.53 12.92 3.11
N GLY A 140 35.76 12.73 4.40
CA GLY A 140 35.43 13.69 5.45
C GLY A 140 34.00 13.61 5.99
N ASP A 141 33.13 12.77 5.41
CA ASP A 141 31.82 12.53 5.99
C ASP A 141 31.92 11.82 7.35
N PRO A 142 31.03 12.10 8.31
CA PRO A 142 30.97 11.35 9.55
C PRO A 142 30.62 9.89 9.26
N PHE A 143 31.35 8.97 9.90
CA PHE A 143 31.06 7.56 9.73
C PHE A 143 29.76 7.15 10.42
N ASP A 144 28.85 6.57 9.66
CA ASP A 144 27.58 6.01 10.15
C ASP A 144 27.49 4.52 9.79
N PRO A 145 27.53 3.61 10.79
CA PRO A 145 27.46 2.17 10.53
C PRO A 145 26.18 1.70 9.83
N THR A 146 25.12 2.52 9.80
CA THR A 146 23.84 2.16 9.17
C THR A 146 23.87 2.29 7.65
N ILE A 147 24.77 3.12 7.12
CA ILE A 147 24.87 3.42 5.69
C ILE A 147 26.29 3.17 5.14
N HIS A 148 27.31 3.08 5.99
CA HIS A 148 28.69 2.85 5.60
C HIS A 148 29.17 1.45 5.99
N GLU A 149 29.91 0.80 5.10
CA GLU A 149 30.64 -0.45 5.33
C GLU A 149 32.13 -0.13 5.48
N ALA A 150 32.69 -0.19 6.70
CA ALA A 150 34.10 0.04 6.95
C ALA A 150 34.91 -1.14 6.44
N MET A 151 35.84 -0.87 5.49
CA MET A 151 36.77 -1.85 4.94
C MET A 151 38.11 -1.82 5.64
N THR A 152 38.56 -0.64 6.04
CA THR A 152 39.79 -0.41 6.75
C THR A 152 39.57 0.58 7.89
N HIS A 153 40.34 0.44 8.95
CA HIS A 153 40.36 1.37 10.06
C HIS A 153 41.80 1.82 10.30
N SER A 154 41.98 3.13 10.42
CA SER A 154 43.26 3.77 10.79
C SER A 154 43.06 4.65 12.02
N GLU A 155 44.09 4.74 12.85
CA GLU A 155 44.06 5.65 13.98
C GLU A 155 44.29 7.08 13.47
N GLY A 156 43.36 7.98 13.80
CA GLY A 156 43.45 9.41 13.50
C GLY A 156 43.79 10.20 14.73
N GLU A 157 44.86 11.00 14.65
CA GLU A 157 45.23 11.90 15.77
C GLU A 157 44.32 13.15 15.74
N GLY A 158 43.53 13.36 16.82
CA GLY A 158 42.80 14.61 17.04
C GLY A 158 41.34 14.64 16.47
N LEU A 159 40.81 13.51 16.04
CA LEU A 159 39.43 13.42 15.61
C LEU A 159 38.49 13.20 16.80
N GLU A 160 37.41 14.03 16.91
CA GLU A 160 36.41 13.90 17.96
C GLU A 160 35.42 12.71 17.67
N ALA A 161 35.30 12.30 16.40
CA ALA A 161 34.44 11.21 15.99
C ALA A 161 35.03 10.53 14.74
N PRO A 162 34.74 9.23 14.51
CA PRO A 162 35.18 8.52 13.33
C PRO A 162 34.66 9.18 12.04
N GLN A 163 35.56 9.34 11.06
CA GLN A 163 35.27 9.93 9.75
C GLN A 163 35.68 9.01 8.61
N VAL A 164 35.09 9.25 7.45
CA VAL A 164 35.47 8.58 6.21
C VAL A 164 36.79 9.16 5.72
N SER A 165 37.87 8.35 5.75
CA SER A 165 39.19 8.76 5.27
C SER A 165 39.42 8.46 3.80
N MET A 166 38.77 7.41 3.27
CA MET A 166 38.87 6.99 1.88
C MET A 166 37.59 6.33 1.42
N VAL A 167 37.24 6.51 0.14
CA VAL A 167 36.06 5.90 -0.45
C VAL A 167 36.48 4.85 -1.48
N PHE A 168 36.23 3.58 -1.19
CA PHE A 168 36.48 2.48 -2.13
C PHE A 168 35.35 2.31 -3.12
N ARG A 169 34.09 2.60 -2.65
CA ARG A 169 32.89 2.53 -3.45
C ARG A 169 31.81 3.43 -2.86
N ILE A 170 31.24 4.28 -3.68
CA ILE A 170 30.17 5.19 -3.27
C ILE A 170 28.88 4.42 -2.91
N GLY A 171 28.16 4.95 -1.93
CA GLY A 171 26.86 4.45 -1.51
C GLY A 171 25.72 5.15 -2.22
N TYR A 172 24.56 4.49 -2.27
CA TYR A 172 23.36 5.03 -2.88
C TYR A 172 22.14 4.86 -1.99
N LEU A 173 21.41 5.97 -1.82
CA LEU A 173 20.09 6.02 -1.21
C LEU A 173 19.03 6.25 -2.30
N PHE A 174 17.90 5.58 -2.20
CA PHE A 174 16.77 5.81 -3.06
C PHE A 174 15.54 6.08 -2.20
N ARG A 175 15.04 7.33 -2.26
CA ARG A 175 13.89 7.78 -1.45
C ARG A 175 14.03 7.44 0.04
N GLY A 176 15.22 7.68 0.59
CA GLY A 176 15.55 7.43 2.00
C GLY A 176 15.86 5.96 2.36
N ARG A 177 15.87 5.06 1.37
CA ARG A 177 16.25 3.65 1.56
C ARG A 177 17.66 3.41 1.03
N VAL A 178 18.52 2.79 1.81
CA VAL A 178 19.84 2.36 1.35
C VAL A 178 19.68 1.25 0.32
N LEU A 179 20.12 1.50 -0.93
CA LEU A 179 20.23 0.49 -1.98
C LEU A 179 21.53 -0.28 -1.85
N ARG A 180 22.61 0.47 -1.56
CA ARG A 180 23.94 -0.08 -1.41
C ARG A 180 24.72 0.78 -0.42
N PRO A 181 25.36 0.19 0.61
CA PRO A 181 26.22 0.93 1.51
C PRO A 181 27.46 1.46 0.78
N ALA A 182 28.00 2.59 1.25
CA ALA A 182 29.30 3.04 0.81
C ALA A 182 30.39 2.18 1.48
N ARG A 183 31.36 1.73 0.69
CA ARG A 183 32.55 1.05 1.21
C ARG A 183 33.63 2.06 1.43
N VAL A 184 34.05 2.23 2.68
CA VAL A 184 34.91 3.31 3.10
C VAL A 184 36.06 2.82 4.00
N GLY A 185 37.16 3.56 3.98
CA GLY A 185 38.15 3.54 5.06
C GLY A 185 37.72 4.52 6.14
N VAL A 186 37.88 4.17 7.38
CA VAL A 186 37.51 4.98 8.54
C VAL A 186 38.76 5.36 9.31
N GLU A 187 38.83 6.61 9.74
CA GLU A 187 39.84 7.17 10.61
C GLU A 187 39.19 7.69 11.89
N GLY A 188 39.69 7.27 13.08
CA GLY A 188 39.13 7.70 14.37
C GLY A 188 39.73 7.01 15.55
#